data_9861825fbf22185fc844e2db518de495
#
_entry.id   9861825fbf22185fc844e2db518de495
#
_cell.length_a   1.000
_cell.length_b   1.000
_cell.length_c   1.000
_cell.angle_alpha   90.00
_cell.angle_beta   90.00
_cell.angle_gamma   90.00
#
_symmetry.space_group_name_H-M   'P 1'
#
loop_
_entity.id
_entity.type
_entity.pdbx_description
1 polymer ?
#
loop_
_entity_poly.entity_id
_entity_poly.type
_entity_poly.pdbx_seq_one_letter_code
_entity_poly.pdbx_strand_id
1 'polypeptide(L)'
;ELSITDQYYNMKEQILPHMELVELAREAMEDTGIEPLIIAVRGGTDGARLSYMGLPCPNLCAGCEYAHGPFEHCSVQALQKISDMLVALVQKFVKPAA
;
A
#
# COMPACT_ATOMS: atom_id res chain seq x y z
N GLU A 1 10.74 21.86 29.33
CA GLU A 1 11.64 20.96 28.62
C GLU A 1 10.92 20.30 27.45
N LEU A 2 11.55 20.34 26.25
CA LEU A 2 11.00 19.73 25.06
C LEU A 2 11.77 18.44 24.75
N SER A 3 11.02 17.31 24.64
CA SER A 3 11.58 16.03 24.24
C SER A 3 10.97 15.62 22.90
N ILE A 4 11.82 15.32 21.92
CA ILE A 4 11.38 14.91 20.59
C ILE A 4 11.88 13.48 20.32
N THR A 5 10.94 12.58 20.02
CA THR A 5 11.24 11.20 19.68
C THR A 5 10.53 10.85 18.38
N ASP A 6 11.29 10.34 17.40
CA ASP A 6 10.71 9.91 16.13
C ASP A 6 9.96 8.59 16.30
N GLN A 7 8.74 8.51 15.79
CA GLN A 7 7.91 7.30 15.81
C GLN A 7 7.91 6.57 14.47
N TYR A 8 7.82 7.34 13.39
CA TYR A 8 7.72 6.80 12.04
C TYR A 8 8.67 7.54 11.12
N TYR A 9 9.29 6.78 10.23
CA TYR A 9 10.16 7.31 9.19
C TYR A 9 9.50 7.08 7.83
N ASN A 10 9.86 7.89 6.83
CA ASN A 10 9.42 7.65 5.46
C ASN A 10 10.03 6.33 4.97
N MET A 11 9.17 5.41 4.55
CA MET A 11 9.61 4.08 4.13
C MET A 11 10.28 4.05 2.75
N LYS A 12 10.29 5.15 2.02
CA LYS A 12 10.79 5.20 0.64
C LYS A 12 12.19 4.58 0.50
N GLU A 13 13.09 4.90 1.40
CA GLU A 13 14.46 4.37 1.36
C GLU A 13 14.49 2.85 1.52
N GLN A 14 13.56 2.30 2.29
CA GLN A 14 13.48 0.85 2.52
C GLN A 14 12.76 0.13 1.37
N ILE A 15 11.92 0.84 0.63
CA ILE A 15 11.16 0.27 -0.49
C ILE A 15 11.95 0.35 -1.80
N LEU A 16 12.76 1.38 -2.00
CA LEU A 16 13.52 1.56 -3.24
C LEU A 16 14.30 0.32 -3.69
N PRO A 17 14.99 -0.44 -2.80
CA PRO A 17 15.65 -1.67 -3.21
C PRO A 17 14.70 -2.80 -3.61
N HIS A 18 13.41 -2.64 -3.39
CA HIS A 18 12.37 -3.66 -3.60
C HIS A 18 11.21 -3.11 -4.44
N MET A 19 11.52 -2.30 -5.44
CA MET A 19 10.49 -1.68 -6.29
C MET A 19 9.66 -2.69 -7.09
N GLU A 20 10.13 -3.93 -7.21
CA GLU A 20 9.35 -5.02 -7.81
C GLU A 20 8.02 -5.24 -7.08
N LEU A 21 7.98 -4.99 -5.77
CA LEU A 21 6.73 -5.09 -5.00
C LEU A 21 5.72 -4.04 -5.45
N VAL A 22 6.19 -2.82 -5.64
CA VAL A 22 5.35 -1.71 -6.12
C VAL A 22 4.89 -1.98 -7.55
N GLU A 23 5.76 -2.50 -8.39
CA GLU A 23 5.45 -2.79 -9.78
C GLU A 23 4.41 -3.91 -9.91
N LEU A 24 4.53 -4.98 -9.10
CA LEU A 24 3.52 -6.04 -9.06
C LEU A 24 2.16 -5.52 -8.61
N ALA A 25 2.14 -4.66 -7.62
CA ALA A 25 0.89 -4.03 -7.15
C ALA A 25 0.28 -3.16 -8.24
N ARG A 26 1.10 -2.40 -8.95
CA ARG A 26 0.67 -1.57 -10.06
C ARG A 26 0.05 -2.39 -11.18
N GLU A 27 0.70 -3.47 -11.58
CA GLU A 27 0.18 -4.39 -12.59
C GLU A 27 -1.15 -5.01 -12.16
N ALA A 28 -1.26 -5.43 -10.89
CA ALA A 28 -2.51 -6.00 -10.37
C ALA A 28 -3.65 -4.98 -10.41
N MET A 29 -3.36 -3.71 -10.13
CA MET A 29 -4.34 -2.63 -10.24
C MET A 29 -4.80 -2.45 -11.67
N GLU A 30 -3.87 -2.38 -12.61
CA GLU A 30 -4.19 -2.24 -14.04
C GLU A 30 -5.02 -3.40 -14.54
N ASP A 31 -4.68 -4.63 -14.14
CA ASP A 31 -5.41 -5.85 -14.54
C ASP A 31 -6.87 -5.84 -14.05
N THR A 32 -7.15 -5.15 -12.96
CA THR A 32 -8.50 -5.08 -12.38
C THR A 32 -9.21 -3.77 -12.66
N GLY A 33 -8.66 -2.94 -13.55
CA GLY A 33 -9.29 -1.69 -13.97
C GLY A 33 -9.14 -0.55 -12.99
N ILE A 34 -8.14 -0.60 -12.12
CA ILE A 34 -7.80 0.47 -11.18
C ILE A 34 -6.62 1.24 -11.76
N GLU A 35 -6.74 2.56 -11.84
CA GLU A 35 -5.62 3.41 -12.25
C GLU A 35 -4.65 3.56 -11.08
N PRO A 36 -3.41 3.05 -11.19
CA PRO A 36 -2.45 3.14 -10.10
C PRO A 36 -1.94 4.56 -9.93
N LEU A 37 -1.84 4.98 -8.68
CA LEU A 37 -1.33 6.30 -8.33
C LEU A 37 -0.41 6.17 -7.12
N ILE A 38 0.86 6.50 -7.32
CA ILE A 38 1.86 6.45 -6.25
C ILE A 38 1.95 7.84 -5.63
N ILE A 39 1.49 7.96 -4.40
CA ILE A 39 1.43 9.25 -3.70
C ILE A 39 2.01 9.13 -2.29
N ALA A 40 2.43 10.28 -1.77
CA ALA A 40 2.79 10.37 -0.37
C ALA A 40 1.51 10.49 0.47
N VAL A 41 1.51 9.88 1.64
CA VAL A 41 0.40 9.96 2.58
C VAL A 41 0.87 10.62 3.88
N ARG A 42 -0.07 11.24 4.58
CA ARG A 42 0.19 11.87 5.88
C ARG A 42 0.22 10.82 6.97
N GLY A 43 1.12 11.02 7.94
CA GLY A 43 1.21 10.19 9.13
C GLY A 43 2.02 8.94 8.93
N GLY A 44 2.12 8.15 9.99
CA GLY A 44 2.81 6.88 9.99
C GLY A 44 1.89 5.72 9.66
N THR A 45 2.45 4.62 9.21
CA THR A 45 1.73 3.40 8.93
C THR A 45 2.49 2.20 9.49
N ASP A 46 1.78 1.10 9.71
CA ASP A 46 2.41 -0.15 10.14
C ASP A 46 3.40 -0.65 9.08
N GLY A 47 3.08 -0.44 7.80
CA GLY A 47 3.98 -0.79 6.71
C GLY A 47 5.31 -0.06 6.76
N ALA A 48 5.30 1.23 7.11
CA ALA A 48 6.53 2.00 7.30
C ALA A 48 7.39 1.39 8.41
N ARG A 49 6.76 1.02 9.53
CA ARG A 49 7.46 0.42 10.65
C ARG A 49 8.04 -0.94 10.31
N LEU A 50 7.24 -1.79 9.68
CA LEU A 50 7.67 -3.12 9.23
C LEU A 50 8.82 -3.04 8.24
N SER A 51 8.80 -2.05 7.34
CA SER A 51 9.87 -1.85 6.35
C SER A 51 11.21 -1.59 7.03
N TYR A 52 11.23 -0.83 8.11
CA TYR A 52 12.45 -0.57 8.87
C TYR A 52 12.87 -1.74 9.77
N MET A 53 12.00 -2.73 9.94
CA MET A 53 12.30 -3.95 10.68
C MET A 53 12.76 -5.10 9.77
N GLY A 54 12.99 -4.82 8.50
CA GLY A 54 13.50 -5.79 7.55
C GLY A 54 12.45 -6.44 6.65
N LEU A 55 11.18 -5.99 6.75
CA LEU A 55 10.11 -6.49 5.88
C LEU A 55 9.60 -5.33 5.01
N PRO A 56 10.08 -5.22 3.76
CA PRO A 56 9.57 -4.20 2.84
C PRO A 56 8.07 -4.34 2.68
N CYS A 57 7.35 -3.29 3.07
CA CYS A 57 5.88 -3.36 3.19
C CYS A 57 5.24 -2.07 2.69
N PRO A 58 5.15 -1.87 1.36
CA PRO A 58 4.47 -0.71 0.81
C PRO A 58 2.97 -0.79 1.09
N ASN A 59 2.34 0.37 1.24
CA ASN A 59 0.91 0.44 1.49
C ASN A 59 0.12 0.35 0.19
N LEU A 60 -1.02 -0.32 0.27
CA LEU A 60 -2.00 -0.37 -0.82
C LEU A 60 -3.21 0.48 -0.45
N CYS A 61 -3.99 0.85 -1.46
CA CYS A 61 -5.24 1.57 -1.25
C CYS A 61 -6.31 0.66 -0.64
N ALA A 62 -7.21 1.25 0.11
CA ALA A 62 -8.37 0.56 0.69
C ALA A 62 -9.68 0.94 -0.01
N GLY A 63 -9.66 1.91 -0.91
CA GLY A 63 -10.85 2.38 -1.60
C GLY A 63 -11.80 3.20 -0.72
N CYS A 64 -11.31 3.69 0.39
CA CYS A 64 -12.09 4.50 1.34
C CYS A 64 -11.78 5.99 1.20
N GLU A 65 -12.73 6.82 1.61
CA GLU A 65 -12.60 8.27 1.58
C GLU A 65 -12.86 8.87 2.96
N TYR A 66 -12.37 10.08 3.19
CA TYR A 66 -12.56 10.83 4.44
C TYR A 66 -12.07 10.08 5.68
N ALA A 67 -10.92 9.40 5.55
CA ALA A 67 -10.34 8.62 6.63
C ALA A 67 -10.19 9.43 7.94
N HIS A 68 -10.42 8.76 9.05
CA HIS A 68 -10.31 9.33 10.41
C HIS A 68 -11.31 10.43 10.72
N GLY A 69 -12.41 10.51 10.00
CA GLY A 69 -13.46 11.51 10.22
C GLY A 69 -14.85 10.90 10.31
N PRO A 70 -15.86 11.72 10.67
CA PRO A 70 -17.23 11.23 10.82
C PRO A 70 -17.90 10.85 9.49
N PHE A 71 -17.31 11.24 8.36
CA PHE A 71 -17.82 10.92 7.03
C PHE A 71 -17.02 9.83 6.33
N GLU A 72 -16.16 9.12 7.05
CA GLU A 72 -15.37 8.02 6.49
C GLU A 72 -16.29 6.95 5.92
N HIS A 73 -16.02 6.57 4.69
CA HIS A 73 -16.83 5.57 3.99
C HIS A 73 -16.06 4.88 2.86
N CYS A 74 -16.58 3.74 2.44
CA CYS A 74 -16.13 3.02 1.25
C CYS A 74 -17.35 2.67 0.41
N SER A 75 -17.21 2.70 -0.92
CA SER A 75 -18.25 2.16 -1.79
C SER A 75 -18.11 0.65 -1.91
N VAL A 76 -19.24 -0.04 -2.14
CA VAL A 76 -19.24 -1.49 -2.38
C VAL A 76 -18.41 -1.81 -3.62
N GLN A 77 -18.52 -0.99 -4.66
CA GLN A 77 -17.78 -1.16 -5.91
C GLN A 77 -16.26 -1.06 -5.68
N ALA A 78 -15.82 -0.09 -4.87
CA ALA A 78 -14.40 0.07 -4.53
C ALA A 78 -13.90 -1.13 -3.72
N LEU A 79 -14.65 -1.60 -2.75
CA LEU A 79 -14.31 -2.78 -1.96
C LEU A 79 -14.17 -4.02 -2.84
N GLN A 80 -15.06 -4.21 -3.79
CA GLN A 80 -14.99 -5.34 -4.72
C GLN A 80 -13.74 -5.27 -5.59
N LYS A 81 -13.45 -4.09 -6.15
CA LYS A 81 -12.25 -3.89 -6.98
C LYS A 81 -10.95 -4.14 -6.19
N ILE A 82 -10.89 -3.65 -4.96
CA ILE A 82 -9.72 -3.88 -4.10
C ILE A 82 -9.55 -5.36 -3.79
N SER A 83 -10.64 -6.07 -3.50
CA SER A 83 -10.59 -7.52 -3.27
C SER A 83 -10.08 -8.26 -4.51
N ASP A 84 -10.57 -7.91 -5.69
CA ASP A 84 -10.12 -8.50 -6.94
C ASP A 84 -8.63 -8.20 -7.20
N MET A 85 -8.22 -6.99 -6.91
CA MET A 85 -6.81 -6.57 -7.06
C MET A 85 -5.90 -7.38 -6.14
N LEU A 86 -6.31 -7.60 -4.89
CA LEU A 86 -5.52 -8.39 -3.94
C LEU A 86 -5.36 -9.84 -4.41
N VAL A 87 -6.42 -10.44 -4.94
CA VAL A 87 -6.34 -11.79 -5.52
C VAL A 87 -5.38 -11.81 -6.70
N ALA A 88 -5.48 -10.84 -7.60
CA ALA A 88 -4.59 -10.72 -8.75
C ALA A 88 -3.12 -10.54 -8.30
N LEU A 89 -2.90 -9.74 -7.28
CA LEU A 89 -1.56 -9.51 -6.73
C LEU A 89 -0.95 -10.79 -6.17
N VAL A 90 -1.71 -11.53 -5.38
CA VAL A 90 -1.23 -12.82 -4.83
C VAL A 90 -0.86 -13.79 -5.93
N GLN A 91 -1.66 -13.86 -6.99
CA GLN A 91 -1.39 -14.73 -8.13
C GLN A 91 -0.09 -14.36 -8.85
N LYS A 92 0.25 -13.08 -8.90
CA LYS A 92 1.52 -12.63 -9.50
C LYS A 92 2.74 -13.12 -8.70
N PHE A 93 2.62 -13.22 -7.38
CA PHE A 93 3.69 -13.74 -6.54
C PHE A 93 3.88 -15.25 -6.66
N VAL A 94 2.82 -16.00 -6.90
CA VAL A 94 2.90 -17.47 -7.02
C VAL A 94 3.08 -17.92 -8.46
N LYS A 95 3.18 -17.00 -9.41
CA LYS A 95 3.40 -17.33 -10.80
C LYS A 95 4.73 -18.09 -10.94
N PRO A 96 4.73 -19.30 -11.50
CA PRO A 96 5.96 -20.07 -11.64
C PRO A 96 6.95 -19.32 -12.52
N ALA A 97 8.24 -19.41 -12.17
CA ALA A 97 9.30 -18.91 -13.02
C ALA A 97 9.25 -19.67 -14.35
N ALA A 98 9.07 -18.93 -15.40
CA ALA A 98 9.00 -19.53 -16.74
C ALA A 98 10.38 -19.95 -17.21
#